data_9df25f282a51dcadedc25f5e37581e0b
#
_entry.id   9df25f282a51dcadedc25f5e37581e0b
#
_cell.length_a   1.000
_cell.length_b   1.000
_cell.length_c   1.000
_cell.angle_alpha   90.00
_cell.angle_beta   90.00
_cell.angle_gamma   90.00
#
_symmetry.space_group_name_H-M   'P 1'
#
loop_
_entity.id
_entity.type
_entity.pdbx_description
1 polymer ?
#
loop_
_entity_poly.entity_id
_entity_poly.type
_entity_poly.pdbx_seq_one_letter_code
_entity_poly.pdbx_strand_id
1 'polypeptide(L)'
;EDNGQRILRLERSSEMRTVVQNGRDKKVDVKSVCFWHPEREKFENVTGIDAKVKAIFDFEAVWANAQPGDHIDFASNKTLGRLLDSSFRQFTQTDRWKDLAKAHERAFSFEGEGSFLEETKVLAEGIEELVREQYGQARFRFDFGLPDATVFMKQGKMYVDDGAGETLVDGKGTGMQRAIALGIIQMYARSSALADKTNLTPLVLMLD
;
A
#
# COMPACT_ATOMS: atom_id res chain seq x y z
N GLU A 1 33.78 1.33 13.25
CA GLU A 1 33.17 0.86 14.52
C GLU A 1 33.67 1.78 15.62
N ASP A 2 32.76 2.44 16.32
CA ASP A 2 33.09 3.25 17.49
C ASP A 2 32.61 2.48 18.71
N ASN A 3 33.50 2.19 19.63
CA ASN A 3 33.22 1.40 20.86
C ASN A 3 32.54 0.04 20.65
N GLY A 4 32.81 -0.66 19.53
CA GLY A 4 32.19 -1.95 19.22
C GLY A 4 30.75 -1.86 18.66
N GLN A 5 30.22 -0.67 18.46
CA GLN A 5 28.92 -0.46 17.81
C GLN A 5 29.07 -0.26 16.31
N ARG A 6 28.16 -0.85 15.56
CA ARG A 6 28.05 -0.60 14.12
C ARG A 6 27.36 0.74 13.90
N ILE A 7 28.08 1.70 13.33
CA ILE A 7 27.54 3.04 13.03
C ILE A 7 27.34 3.16 11.51
N LEU A 8 26.15 3.54 11.10
CA LEU A 8 25.83 3.94 9.74
C LEU A 8 25.86 5.47 9.67
N ARG A 9 26.86 6.02 8.96
CA ARG A 9 26.93 7.46 8.71
C ARG A 9 26.32 7.77 7.36
N LEU A 10 25.25 8.57 7.37
CA LEU A 10 24.51 9.03 6.18
C LEU A 10 24.71 10.52 5.97
N GLU A 11 24.68 10.93 4.72
CA GLU A 11 24.74 12.33 4.33
C GLU A 11 23.73 12.63 3.23
N ARG A 12 23.08 13.79 3.35
CA ARG A 12 22.25 14.40 2.32
C ARG A 12 22.71 15.84 2.15
N SER A 13 22.95 16.26 0.92
CA SER A 13 23.37 17.64 0.62
C SER A 13 22.19 18.47 0.15
N SER A 14 22.20 19.76 0.44
CA SER A 14 21.30 20.76 -0.13
C SER A 14 21.69 21.18 -1.55
N GLU A 15 22.87 20.76 -2.02
CA GLU A 15 23.39 21.08 -3.33
C GLU A 15 23.70 19.82 -4.13
N MET A 16 23.64 19.93 -5.46
CA MET A 16 24.10 18.87 -6.36
C MET A 16 25.60 18.67 -6.19
N ARG A 17 26.03 17.42 -6.09
CA ARG A 17 27.44 17.09 -5.90
C ARG A 17 27.85 15.89 -6.72
N THR A 18 29.14 15.72 -6.89
CA THR A 18 29.74 14.54 -7.49
C THR A 18 30.15 13.57 -6.39
N VAL A 19 29.66 12.33 -6.46
CA VAL A 19 30.02 11.25 -5.56
C VAL A 19 30.44 10.02 -6.33
N VAL A 20 31.11 9.10 -5.68
CA VAL A 20 31.46 7.81 -6.30
C VAL A 20 30.25 6.88 -6.28
N GLN A 21 29.89 6.34 -7.44
CA GLN A 21 28.90 5.27 -7.57
C GLN A 21 29.50 4.12 -8.36
N ASN A 22 29.62 2.94 -7.75
CA ASN A 22 30.21 1.75 -8.35
C ASN A 22 31.60 2.04 -8.95
N GLY A 23 32.43 2.82 -8.24
CA GLY A 23 33.79 3.15 -8.66
C GLY A 23 33.90 4.26 -9.74
N ARG A 24 32.80 4.91 -10.11
CA ARG A 24 32.76 6.02 -11.09
C ARG A 24 32.17 7.27 -10.47
N ASP A 25 32.68 8.42 -10.88
CA ASP A 25 32.14 9.71 -10.48
C ASP A 25 30.75 9.91 -11.12
N LYS A 26 29.79 10.26 -10.28
CA LYS A 26 28.42 10.53 -10.68
C LYS A 26 27.91 11.81 -9.99
N LYS A 27 27.27 12.65 -10.77
CA LYS A 27 26.48 13.76 -10.21
C LYS A 27 25.19 13.19 -9.61
N VAL A 28 24.93 13.51 -8.34
CA VAL A 28 23.73 13.09 -7.63
C VAL A 28 22.88 14.30 -7.25
N ASP A 29 21.58 14.07 -7.30
CA ASP A 29 20.59 15.07 -6.91
C ASP A 29 20.66 15.33 -5.40
N VAL A 30 20.22 16.52 -4.99
CA VAL A 30 20.09 16.95 -3.60
C VAL A 30 19.23 16.00 -2.73
N LYS A 31 18.32 15.24 -3.37
CA LYS A 31 17.48 14.22 -2.68
C LYS A 31 18.19 12.90 -2.43
N SER A 32 19.33 12.66 -3.05
CA SER A 32 20.04 11.39 -2.95
C SER A 32 20.75 11.24 -1.62
N VAL A 33 20.61 10.06 -1.02
CA VAL A 33 21.30 9.70 0.22
C VAL A 33 22.65 9.08 -0.13
N CYS A 34 23.71 9.48 0.58
CA CYS A 34 25.02 8.87 0.48
C CYS A 34 25.39 8.25 1.83
N PHE A 35 26.16 7.18 1.80
CA PHE A 35 26.69 6.55 3.00
C PHE A 35 28.20 6.67 3.04
N TRP A 36 28.77 6.74 4.23
CA TRP A 36 30.20 6.79 4.45
C TRP A 36 30.83 5.39 4.26
N HIS A 37 31.79 5.28 3.34
CA HIS A 37 32.57 4.08 3.18
C HIS A 37 33.89 4.20 3.98
N PRO A 38 34.05 3.47 5.08
CA PRO A 38 35.18 3.69 6.01
C PRO A 38 36.54 3.41 5.38
N GLU A 39 36.67 2.37 4.55
CA GLU A 39 37.93 2.01 3.90
C GLU A 39 38.36 3.03 2.81
N ARG A 40 37.42 3.73 2.22
CA ARG A 40 37.67 4.72 1.14
C ARG A 40 37.65 6.14 1.64
N GLU A 41 37.24 6.33 2.90
CA GLU A 41 37.08 7.64 3.53
C GLU A 41 36.28 8.64 2.68
N LYS A 42 35.21 8.17 2.04
CA LYS A 42 34.36 8.94 1.12
C LYS A 42 32.91 8.61 1.30
N PHE A 43 32.05 9.59 0.97
CA PHE A 43 30.63 9.33 0.80
C PHE A 43 30.36 8.75 -0.58
N GLU A 44 29.61 7.67 -0.63
CA GLU A 44 29.23 6.98 -1.87
C GLU A 44 27.71 6.88 -1.99
N ASN A 45 27.18 7.01 -3.21
CA ASN A 45 25.79 6.70 -3.54
C ASN A 45 25.75 5.39 -4.32
N VAL A 46 25.50 4.29 -3.64
CA VAL A 46 25.32 2.99 -4.32
C VAL A 46 23.89 2.82 -4.81
N THR A 47 23.74 2.09 -5.90
CA THR A 47 22.42 1.80 -6.48
C THR A 47 21.50 1.16 -5.43
N GLY A 48 20.31 1.73 -5.25
CA GLY A 48 19.31 1.23 -4.30
C GLY A 48 19.51 1.67 -2.84
N ILE A 49 20.51 2.49 -2.52
CA ILE A 49 20.74 2.97 -1.15
C ILE A 49 19.54 3.75 -0.60
N ASP A 50 18.89 4.57 -1.44
CA ASP A 50 17.71 5.33 -1.02
C ASP A 50 16.57 4.43 -0.56
N ALA A 51 16.33 3.32 -1.28
CA ALA A 51 15.32 2.33 -0.91
C ALA A 51 15.69 1.59 0.40
N LYS A 52 16.97 1.24 0.58
CA LYS A 52 17.47 0.58 1.79
C LYS A 52 17.37 1.50 3.01
N VAL A 53 17.73 2.77 2.86
CA VAL A 53 17.62 3.75 3.94
C VAL A 53 16.16 4.02 4.31
N LYS A 54 15.28 4.13 3.32
CA LYS A 54 13.83 4.25 3.57
C LYS A 54 13.24 3.04 4.29
N ALA A 55 13.81 1.85 4.09
CA ALA A 55 13.36 0.63 4.77
C ALA A 55 13.81 0.55 6.24
N ILE A 56 14.80 1.38 6.66
CA ILE A 56 15.26 1.42 8.06
C ILE A 56 14.30 2.20 8.96
N PHE A 57 13.59 3.18 8.38
CA PHE A 57 12.68 4.06 9.10
C PHE A 57 11.30 4.02 8.46
N ASP A 58 10.27 3.87 9.26
CA ASP A 58 8.92 4.18 8.85
C ASP A 58 8.66 5.67 9.18
N PHE A 59 8.26 6.43 8.17
CA PHE A 59 8.14 7.88 8.29
C PHE A 59 6.72 8.32 7.99
N GLU A 60 6.08 8.94 8.96
CA GLU A 60 4.78 9.59 8.81
C GLU A 60 4.90 11.08 9.07
N ALA A 61 4.49 11.88 8.09
CA ALA A 61 4.44 13.34 8.21
C ALA A 61 3.00 13.81 8.27
N VAL A 62 2.67 14.55 9.30
CA VAL A 62 1.37 15.22 9.45
C VAL A 62 1.60 16.71 9.29
N TRP A 63 1.34 17.21 8.10
CA TRP A 63 1.47 18.64 7.79
C TRP A 63 0.26 19.41 8.31
N ALA A 64 0.44 20.66 8.69
CA ALA A 64 -0.66 21.54 9.12
C ALA A 64 -1.78 21.65 8.08
N ASN A 65 -1.42 21.52 6.80
CA ASN A 65 -2.34 21.54 5.66
C ASN A 65 -2.66 20.12 5.12
N ALA A 66 -2.20 19.05 5.78
CA ALA A 66 -2.50 17.68 5.34
C ALA A 66 -4.01 17.45 5.32
N GLN A 67 -4.48 16.84 4.24
CA GLN A 67 -5.87 16.43 4.18
C GLN A 67 -6.05 15.19 5.07
N PRO A 68 -7.02 15.20 6.01
CA PRO A 68 -7.28 14.04 6.87
C PRO A 68 -7.47 12.74 6.10
N GLY A 69 -8.05 12.81 4.89
CA GLY A 69 -8.23 11.68 3.97
C GLY A 69 -6.93 10.92 3.65
N ASP A 70 -5.77 11.57 3.73
CA ASP A 70 -4.50 10.87 3.51
C ASP A 70 -4.20 9.79 4.55
N HIS A 71 -4.78 9.87 5.74
CA HIS A 71 -4.58 8.92 6.82
C HIS A 71 -5.80 8.02 7.05
N ILE A 72 -7.00 8.45 6.65
CA ILE A 72 -8.29 7.77 6.88
C ILE A 72 -8.62 6.78 5.75
N ASP A 73 -8.00 6.93 4.58
CA ASP A 73 -8.24 6.09 3.42
C ASP A 73 -7.78 4.63 3.65
N PHE A 74 -8.55 3.68 3.13
CA PHE A 74 -8.31 2.24 3.22
C PHE A 74 -7.30 1.72 2.18
N ALA A 75 -6.74 2.56 1.31
CA ALA A 75 -5.73 2.13 0.35
C ALA A 75 -4.47 1.63 1.07
N SER A 76 -3.86 0.57 0.55
CA SER A 76 -2.72 -0.13 1.17
C SER A 76 -1.47 0.74 1.38
N ASN A 77 -1.37 1.87 0.67
CA ASN A 77 -0.30 2.86 0.82
C ASN A 77 -0.64 3.98 1.81
N LYS A 78 -1.83 3.97 2.41
CA LYS A 78 -2.30 4.95 3.41
C LYS A 78 -2.19 4.38 4.82
N THR A 79 -2.14 5.24 5.82
CA THR A 79 -1.89 4.83 7.21
C THR A 79 -2.91 3.83 7.74
N LEU A 80 -4.22 4.09 7.53
CA LEU A 80 -5.28 3.17 7.93
C LEU A 80 -5.19 1.84 7.17
N GLY A 81 -4.96 1.90 5.84
CA GLY A 81 -4.80 0.70 5.03
C GLY A 81 -3.65 -0.18 5.50
N ARG A 82 -2.50 0.42 5.84
CA ARG A 82 -1.33 -0.29 6.42
C ARG A 82 -1.64 -0.89 7.80
N LEU A 83 -2.37 -0.15 8.64
CA LEU A 83 -2.79 -0.64 9.96
C LEU A 83 -3.68 -1.89 9.85
N LEU A 84 -4.58 -1.92 8.87
CA LEU A 84 -5.52 -3.02 8.66
C LEU A 84 -4.93 -4.18 7.85
N ASP A 85 -3.82 -4.00 7.15
CA ASP A 85 -3.25 -4.98 6.21
C ASP A 85 -3.00 -6.35 6.87
N SER A 86 -2.41 -6.36 8.06
CA SER A 86 -2.13 -7.61 8.77
C SER A 86 -3.40 -8.38 9.15
N SER A 87 -4.41 -7.67 9.66
CA SER A 87 -5.71 -8.25 10.02
C SER A 87 -6.45 -8.74 8.80
N PHE A 88 -6.35 -8.00 7.70
CA PHE A 88 -7.00 -8.38 6.45
C PHE A 88 -6.32 -9.60 5.81
N ARG A 89 -5.00 -9.69 5.83
CA ARG A 89 -4.26 -10.89 5.39
C ARG A 89 -4.63 -12.12 6.21
N GLN A 90 -4.78 -11.99 7.52
CA GLN A 90 -5.26 -13.09 8.37
C GLN A 90 -6.69 -13.49 7.99
N PHE A 91 -7.58 -12.53 7.76
CA PHE A 91 -8.94 -12.79 7.33
C PHE A 91 -8.99 -13.58 6.01
N THR A 92 -8.13 -13.26 5.04
CA THR A 92 -8.08 -13.99 3.75
C THR A 92 -7.65 -15.46 3.88
N GLN A 93 -7.10 -15.88 5.03
CA GLN A 93 -6.77 -17.28 5.30
C GLN A 93 -7.93 -18.03 5.96
N THR A 94 -9.00 -17.36 6.35
CA THR A 94 -10.14 -17.98 7.04
C THR A 94 -11.06 -18.72 6.09
N ASP A 95 -11.84 -19.66 6.64
CA ASP A 95 -12.85 -20.39 5.87
C ASP A 95 -13.96 -19.45 5.37
N ARG A 96 -14.26 -18.38 6.10
CA ARG A 96 -15.21 -17.35 5.64
C ARG A 96 -14.79 -16.70 4.31
N TRP A 97 -13.50 -16.43 4.15
CA TRP A 97 -12.98 -15.92 2.88
C TRP A 97 -13.08 -16.95 1.77
N LYS A 98 -12.76 -18.21 2.08
CA LYS A 98 -12.91 -19.33 1.12
C LYS A 98 -14.36 -19.53 0.69
N ASP A 99 -15.31 -19.39 1.62
CA ASP A 99 -16.73 -19.47 1.30
C ASP A 99 -17.21 -18.30 0.43
N LEU A 100 -16.70 -17.09 0.67
CA LEU A 100 -16.92 -15.95 -0.23
C LEU A 100 -16.36 -16.24 -1.64
N ALA A 101 -15.15 -16.77 -1.73
CA ALA A 101 -14.54 -17.14 -3.01
C ALA A 101 -15.39 -18.17 -3.77
N LYS A 102 -15.86 -19.21 -3.09
CA LYS A 102 -16.76 -20.21 -3.69
C LYS A 102 -18.10 -19.61 -4.13
N ALA A 103 -18.68 -18.71 -3.31
CA ALA A 103 -19.92 -18.04 -3.67
C ALA A 103 -19.74 -17.16 -4.91
N HIS A 104 -18.62 -16.43 -4.99
CA HIS A 104 -18.25 -15.64 -6.16
C HIS A 104 -18.09 -16.52 -7.40
N GLU A 105 -17.34 -17.63 -7.30
CA GLU A 105 -17.15 -18.58 -8.39
C GLU A 105 -18.49 -19.11 -8.91
N ARG A 106 -19.41 -19.51 -8.01
CA ARG A 106 -20.75 -19.97 -8.40
C ARG A 106 -21.56 -18.90 -9.11
N ALA A 107 -21.48 -17.64 -8.65
CA ALA A 107 -22.22 -16.54 -9.27
C ALA A 107 -21.71 -16.19 -10.67
N PHE A 108 -20.42 -16.40 -10.93
CA PHE A 108 -19.76 -16.03 -12.17
C PHE A 108 -19.30 -17.20 -13.04
N SER A 109 -19.57 -18.47 -12.66
CA SER A 109 -19.23 -19.65 -13.46
C SER A 109 -20.30 -19.98 -14.50
N PHE A 110 -19.88 -20.66 -15.57
CA PHE A 110 -20.83 -21.17 -16.60
C PHE A 110 -21.70 -22.36 -16.11
N GLU A 111 -21.38 -22.94 -14.98
CA GLU A 111 -21.99 -24.20 -14.52
C GLU A 111 -23.24 -24.00 -13.67
N GLY A 112 -23.68 -22.76 -13.45
CA GLY A 112 -24.83 -22.48 -12.60
C GLY A 112 -25.96 -21.75 -13.34
N GLU A 113 -27.19 -22.29 -13.26
CA GLU A 113 -28.38 -21.61 -13.74
C GLU A 113 -28.48 -20.22 -13.09
N GLY A 114 -28.64 -19.17 -13.92
CA GLY A 114 -28.68 -17.77 -13.48
C GLY A 114 -27.31 -17.17 -13.13
N SER A 115 -26.20 -17.80 -13.53
CA SER A 115 -24.88 -17.18 -13.41
C SER A 115 -24.70 -16.04 -14.40
N PHE A 116 -23.85 -15.06 -14.05
CA PHE A 116 -23.58 -13.93 -14.95
C PHE A 116 -22.97 -14.37 -16.29
N LEU A 117 -22.15 -15.43 -16.29
CA LEU A 117 -21.55 -15.97 -17.50
C LEU A 117 -22.58 -16.68 -18.38
N GLU A 118 -23.58 -17.31 -17.82
CA GLU A 118 -24.69 -17.89 -18.58
C GLU A 118 -25.51 -16.81 -19.29
N GLU A 119 -25.84 -15.73 -18.59
CA GLU A 119 -26.51 -14.56 -19.15
C GLU A 119 -25.69 -13.89 -20.28
N THR A 120 -24.37 -13.93 -20.19
CA THR A 120 -23.46 -13.36 -21.20
C THR A 120 -23.11 -14.33 -22.33
N LYS A 121 -23.56 -15.59 -22.30
CA LYS A 121 -23.24 -16.61 -23.29
C LYS A 121 -23.69 -16.21 -24.70
N VAL A 122 -24.91 -15.70 -24.83
CA VAL A 122 -25.45 -15.23 -26.11
C VAL A 122 -24.58 -14.12 -26.71
N LEU A 123 -24.04 -13.23 -25.88
CA LEU A 123 -23.13 -12.18 -26.32
C LEU A 123 -21.81 -12.78 -26.83
N ALA A 124 -21.25 -13.75 -26.11
CA ALA A 124 -20.02 -14.42 -26.50
C ALA A 124 -20.19 -15.14 -27.85
N GLU A 125 -21.29 -15.89 -28.01
CA GLU A 125 -21.64 -16.59 -29.25
C GLU A 125 -21.83 -15.61 -30.42
N GLY A 126 -22.49 -14.47 -30.19
CA GLY A 126 -22.63 -13.43 -31.20
C GLY A 126 -21.28 -12.81 -31.64
N ILE A 127 -20.37 -12.60 -30.71
CA ILE A 127 -19.00 -12.13 -31.02
C ILE A 127 -18.25 -13.21 -31.81
N GLU A 128 -18.37 -14.49 -31.46
CA GLU A 128 -17.74 -15.59 -32.19
C GLU A 128 -18.20 -15.67 -33.65
N GLU A 129 -19.49 -15.48 -33.89
CA GLU A 129 -20.05 -15.49 -35.27
C GLU A 129 -19.48 -14.35 -36.11
N LEU A 130 -19.49 -13.12 -35.59
CA LEU A 130 -18.95 -11.97 -36.29
C LEU A 130 -17.44 -12.08 -36.56
N VAL A 131 -16.67 -12.62 -35.60
CA VAL A 131 -15.24 -12.83 -35.82
C VAL A 131 -14.96 -13.95 -36.78
N ARG A 132 -15.78 -15.00 -36.78
CA ARG A 132 -15.66 -16.13 -37.70
C ARG A 132 -15.80 -15.69 -39.18
N GLU A 133 -16.68 -14.73 -39.45
CA GLU A 133 -16.85 -14.17 -40.78
C GLU A 133 -15.62 -13.41 -41.28
N GLN A 134 -14.84 -12.80 -40.37
CA GLN A 134 -13.73 -11.91 -40.74
C GLN A 134 -12.37 -12.61 -40.69
N TYR A 135 -12.15 -13.50 -39.73
CA TYR A 135 -10.82 -14.02 -39.37
C TYR A 135 -10.76 -15.55 -39.28
N GLY A 136 -11.89 -16.25 -39.33
CA GLY A 136 -11.94 -17.68 -39.15
C GLY A 136 -12.39 -18.11 -37.75
N GLN A 137 -12.12 -19.37 -37.36
CA GLN A 137 -12.62 -19.92 -36.11
C GLN A 137 -11.97 -19.24 -34.90
N ALA A 138 -12.80 -18.69 -34.01
CA ALA A 138 -12.44 -18.17 -32.72
C ALA A 138 -13.46 -18.62 -31.68
N ARG A 139 -13.03 -18.74 -30.43
CA ARG A 139 -13.91 -18.99 -29.27
C ARG A 139 -13.63 -17.94 -28.21
N PHE A 140 -14.68 -17.39 -27.62
CA PHE A 140 -14.59 -16.39 -26.58
C PHE A 140 -15.17 -16.94 -25.27
N ARG A 141 -14.47 -16.67 -24.18
CA ARG A 141 -14.92 -16.92 -22.82
C ARG A 141 -14.61 -15.71 -21.96
N PHE A 142 -15.60 -15.21 -21.29
CA PHE A 142 -15.39 -14.22 -20.25
C PHE A 142 -14.93 -14.91 -18.95
N ASP A 143 -14.02 -14.31 -18.24
CA ASP A 143 -13.55 -14.77 -16.93
C ASP A 143 -13.58 -13.60 -15.94
N PHE A 144 -14.35 -13.78 -14.88
CA PHE A 144 -14.52 -12.81 -13.81
C PHE A 144 -13.99 -13.42 -12.51
N GLY A 145 -12.67 -13.50 -12.40
CA GLY A 145 -12.03 -14.00 -11.18
C GLY A 145 -12.38 -13.17 -9.93
N LEU A 146 -12.26 -13.78 -8.77
CA LEU A 146 -12.42 -13.06 -7.50
C LEU A 146 -11.43 -11.89 -7.48
N PRO A 147 -11.88 -10.66 -7.22
CA PRO A 147 -11.00 -9.52 -7.09
C PRO A 147 -9.95 -9.73 -5.99
N ASP A 148 -8.76 -9.17 -6.19
CA ASP A 148 -7.74 -9.17 -5.15
C ASP A 148 -8.30 -8.62 -3.84
N ALA A 149 -7.90 -9.21 -2.72
CA ALA A 149 -8.35 -8.83 -1.39
C ALA A 149 -8.19 -7.33 -1.09
N THR A 150 -7.17 -6.69 -1.66
CA THR A 150 -6.93 -5.24 -1.51
C THR A 150 -8.02 -4.39 -2.16
N VAL A 151 -8.72 -4.89 -3.17
CA VAL A 151 -9.85 -4.19 -3.81
C VAL A 151 -11.01 -4.07 -2.82
N PHE A 152 -11.31 -5.14 -2.06
CA PHE A 152 -12.33 -5.09 -1.02
C PHE A 152 -11.97 -4.09 0.08
N MET A 153 -10.70 -4.08 0.49
CA MET A 153 -10.23 -3.16 1.52
C MET A 153 -10.38 -1.70 1.07
N LYS A 154 -10.02 -1.37 -0.17
CA LYS A 154 -10.16 -0.01 -0.73
C LYS A 154 -11.60 0.50 -0.78
N GLN A 155 -12.59 -0.39 -0.81
CA GLN A 155 -14.01 -0.02 -0.78
C GLN A 155 -14.54 0.17 0.65
N GLY A 156 -13.68 0.01 1.65
CA GLY A 156 -14.01 0.27 3.05
C GLY A 156 -14.52 1.69 3.26
N LYS A 157 -15.41 1.87 4.22
CA LYS A 157 -15.93 3.17 4.67
C LYS A 157 -15.81 3.23 6.17
N MET A 158 -15.41 4.38 6.68
CA MET A 158 -15.34 4.61 8.12
C MET A 158 -16.52 5.45 8.54
N TYR A 159 -17.25 4.94 9.53
CA TYR A 159 -18.35 5.66 10.17
C TYR A 159 -17.92 6.06 11.57
N VAL A 160 -18.45 7.16 12.05
CA VAL A 160 -18.28 7.65 13.42
C VAL A 160 -19.61 8.15 13.96
N ASP A 161 -19.90 7.75 15.18
CA ASP A 161 -20.96 8.32 15.99
C ASP A 161 -20.34 9.23 17.05
N ASP A 162 -20.69 10.50 17.03
CA ASP A 162 -20.24 11.52 17.98
C ASP A 162 -21.33 11.89 19.01
N GLY A 163 -22.35 11.03 19.14
CA GLY A 163 -23.53 11.26 19.98
C GLY A 163 -24.70 11.93 19.25
N ALA A 164 -24.50 12.38 18.02
CA ALA A 164 -25.53 12.93 17.16
C ALA A 164 -26.05 11.95 16.09
N GLY A 165 -25.52 10.73 16.09
CA GLY A 165 -25.79 9.66 15.15
C GLY A 165 -24.60 9.29 14.27
N GLU A 166 -24.68 8.09 13.71
CA GLU A 166 -23.63 7.52 12.86
C GLU A 166 -23.60 8.20 11.49
N THR A 167 -22.46 8.72 11.11
CA THR A 167 -22.23 9.34 9.79
C THR A 167 -20.85 8.96 9.26
N LEU A 168 -20.67 9.06 7.93
CA LEU A 168 -19.34 8.91 7.33
C LEU A 168 -18.37 9.95 7.89
N VAL A 169 -17.13 9.56 8.10
CA VAL A 169 -16.07 10.46 8.58
C VAL A 169 -15.87 11.63 7.64
N ASP A 170 -16.02 11.44 6.32
CA ASP A 170 -15.90 12.51 5.32
C ASP A 170 -16.97 13.60 5.47
N GLY A 171 -18.11 13.27 6.09
CA GLY A 171 -19.18 14.23 6.40
C GLY A 171 -18.97 15.00 7.70
N LYS A 172 -17.95 14.68 8.49
CA LYS A 172 -17.65 15.38 9.75
C LYS A 172 -16.83 16.64 9.51
N GLY A 173 -16.90 17.57 10.47
CA GLY A 173 -16.07 18.77 10.43
C GLY A 173 -14.57 18.44 10.46
N THR A 174 -13.76 19.31 9.87
CA THR A 174 -12.30 19.11 9.71
C THR A 174 -11.55 18.84 11.01
N GLY A 175 -12.02 19.42 12.13
CA GLY A 175 -11.44 19.16 13.45
C GLY A 175 -11.59 17.69 13.88
N MET A 176 -12.79 17.11 13.68
CA MET A 176 -13.03 15.69 13.97
C MET A 176 -12.23 14.78 13.05
N GLN A 177 -12.19 15.08 11.75
CA GLN A 177 -11.39 14.31 10.80
C GLN A 177 -9.91 14.31 11.16
N ARG A 178 -9.34 15.46 11.58
CA ARG A 178 -7.97 15.57 12.05
C ARG A 178 -7.73 14.78 13.33
N ALA A 179 -8.66 14.81 14.28
CA ALA A 179 -8.56 14.04 15.50
C ALA A 179 -8.56 12.53 15.22
N ILE A 180 -9.40 12.07 14.29
CA ILE A 180 -9.45 10.67 13.84
C ILE A 180 -8.13 10.28 13.14
N ALA A 181 -7.65 11.11 12.21
CA ALA A 181 -6.39 10.87 11.52
C ALA A 181 -5.21 10.74 12.51
N LEU A 182 -5.14 11.64 13.49
CA LEU A 182 -4.12 11.57 14.54
C LEU A 182 -4.24 10.30 15.39
N GLY A 183 -5.47 9.90 15.74
CA GLY A 183 -5.75 8.64 16.45
C GLY A 183 -5.27 7.42 15.66
N ILE A 184 -5.51 7.39 14.35
CA ILE A 184 -5.05 6.32 13.44
C ILE A 184 -3.52 6.27 13.43
N ILE A 185 -2.84 7.40 13.30
CA ILE A 185 -1.37 7.48 13.31
C ILE A 185 -0.82 6.98 14.65
N GLN A 186 -1.41 7.41 15.76
CA GLN A 186 -0.99 6.94 17.08
C GLN A 186 -1.20 5.43 17.24
N MET A 187 -2.31 4.90 16.74
CA MET A 187 -2.56 3.46 16.78
C MET A 187 -1.60 2.68 15.89
N TYR A 188 -1.28 3.22 14.70
CA TYR A 188 -0.27 2.65 13.82
C TYR A 188 1.11 2.60 14.51
N ALA A 189 1.52 3.68 15.15
CA ALA A 189 2.77 3.73 15.91
C ALA A 189 2.82 2.65 17.02
N ARG A 190 1.72 2.49 17.75
CA ARG A 190 1.61 1.47 18.82
C ARG A 190 1.64 0.05 18.27
N SER A 191 0.92 -0.21 17.17
CA SER A 191 0.87 -1.54 16.56
C SER A 191 2.22 -1.95 15.98
N SER A 192 2.94 -1.03 15.36
CA SER A 192 4.29 -1.25 14.84
C SER A 192 5.27 -1.57 15.97
N ALA A 193 5.13 -0.93 17.13
CA ALA A 193 5.95 -1.21 18.31
C ALA A 193 5.64 -2.57 18.97
N LEU A 194 4.46 -3.12 18.77
CA LEU A 194 4.03 -4.39 19.37
C LEU A 194 4.31 -5.61 18.47
N ALA A 195 4.34 -5.41 17.16
CA ALA A 195 4.32 -6.50 16.19
C ALA A 195 5.64 -7.29 16.11
N ASP A 196 6.79 -6.67 16.42
CA ASP A 196 8.06 -7.39 16.33
C ASP A 196 9.12 -6.75 17.25
N LYS A 197 9.42 -7.43 18.37
CA LYS A 197 10.49 -7.02 19.28
C LYS A 197 11.89 -7.19 18.69
N THR A 198 12.02 -7.93 17.57
CA THR A 198 13.30 -8.26 16.95
C THR A 198 13.62 -7.40 15.73
N ASN A 199 12.61 -6.80 15.08
CA ASN A 199 12.75 -5.97 13.88
C ASN A 199 11.93 -4.67 13.98
N LEU A 200 12.11 -3.95 15.08
CA LEU A 200 11.50 -2.64 15.24
C LEU A 200 12.05 -1.66 14.18
N THR A 201 11.26 -1.42 13.15
CA THR A 201 11.49 -0.28 12.27
C THR A 201 11.06 0.98 13.05
N PRO A 202 11.98 1.89 13.40
CA PRO A 202 11.62 3.10 14.12
C PRO A 202 10.63 3.93 13.32
N LEU A 203 9.48 4.27 13.91
CA LEU A 203 8.57 5.23 13.34
C LEU A 203 9.01 6.64 13.70
N VAL A 204 9.27 7.46 12.70
CA VAL A 204 9.54 8.90 12.87
C VAL A 204 8.26 9.66 12.55
N LEU A 205 7.64 10.23 13.56
CA LEU A 205 6.47 11.10 13.41
C LEU A 205 6.90 12.56 13.39
N MET A 206 6.61 13.24 12.28
CA MET A 206 6.83 14.68 12.15
C MET A 206 5.49 15.40 12.17
N LEU A 207 5.32 16.32 13.11
CA LEU A 207 4.16 17.19 13.24
C LEU A 207 4.56 18.59 12.85
N ASP A 208 3.81 19.22 11.94
CA ASP A 208 3.98 20.62 11.53
C ASP A 208 2.89 21.49 12.17
#